data_80dbd742e32493603bbd7bb744294d45
#
_entry.id   80dbd742e32493603bbd7bb744294d45
#
_cell.length_a   1.000
_cell.length_b   1.000
_cell.length_c   1.000
_cell.angle_alpha   90.00
_cell.angle_beta   90.00
_cell.angle_gamma   90.00
#
_symmetry.space_group_name_H-M   'P 1'
#
loop_
_entity.id
_entity.type
_entity.pdbx_description
1 polymer ?
#
loop_
_entity_poly.entity_id
_entity_poly.type
_entity_poly.pdbx_seq_one_letter_code
_entity_poly.pdbx_strand_id
1 'polypeptide(L)' 'MTEYELVREIQNLCPNNQMRDIFFEEVETDDPDGYVRSLLKGKEVTLTTDARSDGSITVYASCDGLTQKFIFTPI' A
#
# COMPACT_ATOMS: atom_id res chain seq x y z
N MET A 1 12.15 -9.22 12.24
CA MET A 1 11.18 -8.43 11.49
C MET A 1 11.70 -7.03 11.29
N THR A 2 11.40 -6.45 10.17
CA THR A 2 11.80 -5.10 9.83
C THR A 2 10.69 -4.12 10.17
N GLU A 3 11.05 -3.02 10.82
CA GLU A 3 10.10 -1.95 11.08
C GLU A 3 10.06 -1.00 9.88
N TYR A 4 8.85 -0.70 9.45
CA TYR A 4 8.62 0.23 8.33
C TYR A 4 7.68 1.33 8.76
N GLU A 5 7.91 2.52 8.22
CA GLU A 5 6.90 3.54 8.18
C GLU A 5 6.03 3.29 6.96
N LEU A 6 4.76 3.04 7.18
CA LEU A 6 3.80 2.78 6.12
C LEU A 6 3.01 4.04 5.81
N VAL A 7 3.09 4.48 4.58
CA VAL A 7 2.22 5.53 4.05
C VAL A 7 1.22 4.86 3.12
N ARG A 8 -0.05 5.00 3.43
CA ARG A 8 -1.14 4.42 2.65
C ARG A 8 -1.91 5.53 1.97
N GLU A 9 -1.93 5.53 0.65
CA GLU A 9 -2.71 6.46 -0.16
C GLU A 9 -3.85 5.71 -0.83
N ILE A 10 -5.07 6.21 -0.64
CA ILE A 10 -6.25 5.67 -1.30
C ILE A 10 -6.74 6.71 -2.29
N GLN A 11 -6.72 6.36 -3.57
CA GLN A 11 -7.26 7.21 -4.62
C GLN A 11 -8.71 6.83 -4.88
N ASN A 12 -9.59 7.79 -4.69
CA ASN A 12 -10.99 7.63 -5.04
C ASN A 12 -11.21 8.07 -6.48
N LEU A 13 -11.78 7.19 -7.31
CA LEU A 13 -12.01 7.46 -8.72
C LEU A 13 -13.29 8.25 -9.00
N CYS A 14 -13.91 8.83 -8.00
CA CYS A 14 -15.05 9.72 -8.21
C CYS A 14 -14.63 10.94 -9.03
N PRO A 15 -15.23 11.18 -10.20
CA PRO A 15 -14.77 12.24 -11.10
C PRO A 15 -14.91 13.66 -10.52
N ASN A 16 -15.72 13.84 -9.51
CA ASN A 16 -15.93 15.14 -8.85
C ASN A 16 -15.21 15.29 -7.53
N ASN A 17 -14.40 14.30 -7.13
CA ASN A 17 -13.79 14.30 -5.82
C ASN A 17 -12.35 13.82 -5.95
N GLN A 18 -11.42 14.78 -5.93
CA GLN A 18 -9.98 14.48 -5.98
C GLN A 18 -9.40 14.26 -4.58
N MET A 19 -10.20 13.80 -3.66
CA MET A 19 -9.72 13.55 -2.31
C MET A 19 -8.85 12.30 -2.25
N ARG A 20 -7.62 12.50 -1.83
CA ARG A 20 -6.70 11.44 -1.47
C ARG A 20 -6.75 11.27 0.03
N ASP A 21 -7.08 10.09 0.48
CA ASP A 21 -6.94 9.76 1.89
C ASP A 21 -5.53 9.24 2.11
N ILE A 22 -4.78 9.90 2.98
CA ILE A 22 -3.41 9.52 3.31
C ILE A 22 -3.37 9.13 4.77
N PHE A 23 -2.88 7.91 5.04
CA PHE A 23 -2.73 7.38 6.39
C PHE A 23 -1.27 7.05 6.65
N PHE A 24 -0.82 7.36 7.86
CA PHE A 24 0.54 7.06 8.30
C PHE A 24 0.47 6.04 9.44
N GLU A 25 1.23 4.96 9.32
CA GLU A 25 1.30 3.92 10.33
C GLU A 25 2.73 3.42 10.46
N GLU A 26 3.07 2.88 11.62
CA GLU A 26 4.29 2.10 11.79
C GLU A 26 3.91 0.64 11.81
N VAL A 27 4.58 -0.17 11.00
CA VAL A 27 4.31 -1.61 10.90
C VAL A 27 5.61 -2.39 10.99
N GLU A 28 5.52 -3.58 11.52
CA GLU A 28 6.63 -4.50 11.61
C GLU A 28 6.28 -5.75 10.80
N THR A 29 7.04 -6.00 9.75
CA THR A 29 6.78 -7.14 8.87
C THR A 29 8.04 -7.53 8.10
N ASP A 30 8.18 -8.81 7.78
CA ASP A 30 9.21 -9.31 6.87
C ASP A 30 8.73 -9.38 5.43
N ASP A 31 7.42 -9.24 5.22
CA ASP A 31 6.80 -9.41 3.93
C ASP A 31 5.75 -8.33 3.69
N PRO A 32 6.15 -7.15 3.17
CA PRO A 32 5.21 -6.08 2.86
C PRO A 32 4.09 -6.49 1.90
N ASP A 33 4.40 -7.31 0.91
CA ASP A 33 3.42 -7.82 -0.04
C ASP A 33 2.35 -8.65 0.66
N GLY A 34 2.77 -9.58 1.52
CA GLY A 34 1.86 -10.38 2.32
C GLY A 34 1.02 -9.56 3.30
N TYR A 35 1.61 -8.50 3.85
CA TYR A 35 0.90 -7.57 4.71
C TYR A 35 -0.27 -6.90 3.97
N VAL A 36 0.00 -6.40 2.76
CA VAL A 36 -1.05 -5.76 1.94
C VAL A 36 -2.13 -6.76 1.54
N ARG A 37 -1.75 -7.97 1.16
CA ARG A 37 -2.72 -9.02 0.83
C ARG A 37 -3.63 -9.35 2.01
N SER A 38 -3.07 -9.35 3.20
CA SER A 38 -3.81 -9.60 4.43
C SER A 38 -4.85 -8.51 4.71
N LEU A 39 -4.51 -7.25 4.43
CA LEU A 39 -5.45 -6.13 4.57
C LEU A 39 -6.60 -6.20 3.58
N LEU A 40 -6.36 -6.76 2.39
CA LEU A 40 -7.34 -6.80 1.31
C LEU A 40 -7.96 -8.20 1.13
N LYS A 41 -7.96 -8.97 2.19
CA LYS A 41 -8.43 -10.34 2.21
C LYS A 41 -9.89 -10.45 1.76
N GLY A 42 -10.18 -11.42 0.90
CA GLY A 42 -11.52 -11.69 0.41
C GLY A 42 -11.91 -10.92 -0.85
N LYS A 43 -11.00 -10.12 -1.40
CA LYS A 43 -11.25 -9.37 -2.64
C LYS A 43 -10.28 -9.79 -3.73
N GLU A 44 -10.74 -9.74 -4.97
CA GLU A 44 -9.84 -9.89 -6.10
C GLU A 44 -8.99 -8.63 -6.23
N VAL A 45 -7.72 -8.77 -5.97
CA VAL A 45 -6.77 -7.65 -5.95
C VAL A 45 -5.59 -7.98 -6.83
N THR A 46 -5.22 -7.04 -7.67
CA THR A 46 -3.97 -7.10 -8.41
C THR A 46 -2.92 -6.31 -7.65
N LEU A 47 -1.83 -6.97 -7.28
CA LEU A 47 -0.74 -6.33 -6.56
C LEU A 47 0.47 -6.21 -7.47
N THR A 48 1.09 -5.04 -7.46
CA THR A 48 2.35 -4.77 -8.13
C THR A 48 3.32 -4.23 -7.09
N THR A 49 4.46 -4.87 -6.94
CA THR A 49 5.48 -4.48 -5.95
C THR A 49 6.68 -3.88 -6.64
N ASP A 50 7.11 -2.72 -6.18
CA ASP A 50 8.29 -2.03 -6.68
C ASP A 50 9.26 -1.83 -5.50
N ALA A 51 10.38 -2.53 -5.54
CA ALA A 51 11.42 -2.43 -4.54
C ALA A 51 12.51 -1.48 -5.03
N ARG A 52 12.84 -0.48 -4.22
CA ARG A 52 13.87 0.50 -4.55
C ARG A 52 15.20 0.16 -3.90
N SER A 53 16.26 0.73 -4.44
CA SER A 53 17.63 0.49 -3.96
C SER A 53 17.91 1.06 -2.55
N ASP A 54 17.10 2.01 -2.09
CA ASP A 54 17.22 2.58 -0.76
C ASP A 54 16.56 1.73 0.34
N GLY A 55 15.97 0.60 -0.04
CA GLY A 55 15.29 -0.29 0.88
C GLY A 55 13.79 -0.05 0.98
N SER A 56 13.27 1.01 0.38
CA SER A 56 11.84 1.26 0.38
C SER A 56 11.11 0.33 -0.60
N ILE A 57 9.88 -0.01 -0.26
CA ILE A 57 9.05 -0.90 -1.06
C ILE A 57 7.71 -0.24 -1.27
N THR A 58 7.29 -0.12 -2.52
CA THR A 58 5.97 0.41 -2.87
C THR A 58 5.12 -0.71 -3.42
N VAL A 59 3.93 -0.89 -2.85
CA VAL A 59 2.98 -1.88 -3.32
C VAL A 59 1.75 -1.15 -3.85
N TYR A 60 1.41 -1.42 -5.10
CA TYR A 60 0.21 -0.88 -5.74
C TYR A 60 -0.85 -1.97 -5.72
N ALA A 61 -2.01 -1.66 -5.16
CA ALA A 61 -3.13 -2.57 -5.12
C ALA A 61 -4.28 -2.00 -5.94
N SER A 62 -4.79 -2.79 -6.88
CA SER A 62 -5.94 -2.42 -7.70
C SER A 62 -7.09 -3.36 -7.41
N CYS A 63 -8.22 -2.81 -6.97
CA CYS A 63 -9.40 -3.59 -6.60
C CYS A 63 -10.66 -2.79 -6.95
N ASP A 64 -11.55 -3.37 -7.76
CA ASP A 64 -12.85 -2.78 -8.11
C ASP A 64 -12.80 -1.31 -8.54
N GLY A 65 -11.78 -0.96 -9.33
CA GLY A 65 -11.62 0.41 -9.81
C GLY A 65 -10.98 1.37 -8.80
N LEU A 66 -10.66 0.90 -7.62
CA LEU A 66 -9.91 1.68 -6.62
C LEU A 66 -8.45 1.30 -6.68
N THR A 67 -7.59 2.31 -6.70
CA THR A 67 -6.14 2.09 -6.62
C THR A 67 -5.65 2.55 -5.26
N GLN A 68 -4.96 1.66 -4.56
CA GLN A 68 -4.32 1.96 -3.29
C GLN A 68 -2.82 1.84 -3.43
N LYS A 69 -2.10 2.76 -2.83
CA LYS A 69 -0.65 2.75 -2.85
C LYS A 69 -0.14 2.63 -1.42
N PHE A 70 0.73 1.66 -1.21
CA PHE A 70 1.33 1.41 0.10
C PHE A 70 2.84 1.61 -0.04
N ILE A 71 3.39 2.58 0.69
CA ILE A 71 4.82 2.87 0.67
C ILE A 71 5.42 2.44 2.00
N PHE A 72 6.32 1.46 1.96
CA PHE A 72 7.02 0.97 3.14
C PHE A 72 8.44 1.53 3.14
N THR A 73 8.74 2.36 4.11
CA THR A 73 10.07 2.94 4.28
C THR A 73 10.71 2.37 5.54
N PRO A 74 11.88 1.73 5.46
CA PRO A 74 12.56 1.19 6.64
C PRO A 74 12.90 2.32 7.63
N ILE A 75 12.65 2.03 8.87
CA ILE A 75 12.97 2.95 9.96
C ILE A 75 14.38 2.67 10.49
#